data_6428f44f57948ac11f14b8359c0e7295
#
_entry.id   6428f44f57948ac11f14b8359c0e7295
#
_cell.length_a   1.000
_cell.length_b   1.000
_cell.length_c   1.000
_cell.angle_alpha   90.00
_cell.angle_beta   90.00
_cell.angle_gamma   90.00
#
_symmetry.space_group_name_H-M   'P 1'
#
loop_
_entity.id
_entity.type
_entity.pdbx_description
1 polymer ?
#
loop_
_entity_poly.entity_id
_entity_poly.type
_entity_poly.pdbx_seq_one_letter_code
_entity_poly.pdbx_strand_id
1 'polypeptide(L)'
;MRRTQTKRPHLFRLIAMIHQTAYILAYDMLRRKGVHNWVERRAGGIIELPYLSLILVALLSLKGEPNNSQKIIITFLIGCAVVAAWCTSGYQFKSANWRMEIREELDLRPQYWKKAIVVYYAVVIAVAVVAGLVMPYV
;
A
#
# COMPACT_ATOMS: atom_id res chain seq x y z
N MET A 1 6.92 32.21 5.58
CA MET A 1 5.51 31.77 5.75
C MET A 1 5.50 30.41 6.42
N ARG A 2 5.08 30.35 7.67
CA ARG A 2 4.81 29.06 8.32
C ARG A 2 3.55 28.49 7.69
N ARG A 3 3.69 27.45 6.89
CA ARG A 3 2.53 26.64 6.48
C ARG A 3 1.89 26.12 7.77
N THR A 4 0.67 26.53 8.02
CA THR A 4 -0.18 25.90 9.04
C THR A 4 -0.30 24.43 8.66
N GLN A 5 0.53 23.61 9.30
CA GLN A 5 0.37 22.15 9.19
C GLN A 5 -0.96 21.82 9.85
N THR A 6 -1.98 21.56 9.03
CA THR A 6 -3.17 20.89 9.50
C THR A 6 -2.73 19.63 10.23
N LYS A 7 -2.98 19.56 11.53
CA LYS A 7 -2.64 18.40 12.37
C LYS A 7 -3.46 17.20 11.90
N ARG A 8 -2.98 16.49 10.89
CA ARG A 8 -3.52 15.17 10.56
C ARG A 8 -3.21 14.22 11.71
N PRO A 9 -4.09 13.25 12.02
CA PRO A 9 -3.79 12.24 13.01
C PRO A 9 -2.44 11.60 12.73
N HIS A 10 -1.64 11.37 13.76
CA HIS A 10 -0.28 10.83 13.62
C HIS A 10 -0.23 9.52 12.81
N LEU A 11 -1.23 8.66 13.00
CA LEU A 11 -1.37 7.38 12.29
C LEU A 11 -1.49 7.58 10.76
N PHE A 12 -2.30 8.54 10.31
CA PHE A 12 -2.46 8.80 8.86
C PHE A 12 -1.18 9.34 8.23
N ARG A 13 -0.43 10.16 8.94
CA ARG A 13 0.89 10.62 8.49
C ARG A 13 1.86 9.45 8.33
N LEU A 14 1.89 8.57 9.31
CA LEU A 14 2.76 7.40 9.29
C LEU A 14 2.42 6.48 8.12
N ILE A 15 1.14 6.17 7.92
CA ILE A 15 0.68 5.33 6.80
C ILE A 15 1.01 6.00 5.45
N ALA A 16 0.77 7.30 5.32
CA ALA A 16 1.11 8.04 4.11
C ALA A 16 2.61 7.99 3.82
N MET A 17 3.45 8.21 4.82
CA MET A 17 4.91 8.13 4.66
C MET A 17 5.39 6.71 4.34
N ILE A 18 4.78 5.68 4.91
CA ILE A 18 5.08 4.29 4.56
C ILE A 18 4.83 4.04 3.07
N HIS A 19 3.68 4.46 2.56
CA HIS A 19 3.35 4.30 1.15
C HIS A 19 4.28 5.12 0.24
N GLN A 20 4.57 6.35 0.60
CA GLN A 20 5.44 7.23 -0.18
C GLN A 20 6.88 6.70 -0.25
N THR A 21 7.43 6.28 0.88
CA THR A 21 8.77 5.70 0.93
C THR A 21 8.84 4.34 0.24
N ALA A 22 7.81 3.51 0.36
CA ALA A 22 7.70 2.26 -0.38
C ALA A 22 7.65 2.50 -1.89
N TYR A 23 6.91 3.51 -2.34
CA TYR A 23 6.88 3.92 -3.74
C TYR A 23 8.26 4.30 -4.26
N ILE A 24 9.00 5.12 -3.52
CA ILE A 24 10.37 5.53 -3.90
C ILE A 24 11.32 4.33 -3.96
N LEU A 25 11.24 3.42 -3.00
CA LEU A 25 12.04 2.20 -3.03
C LEU A 25 11.72 1.32 -4.26
N ALA A 26 10.45 1.16 -4.58
CA ALA A 26 10.02 0.42 -5.77
C ALA A 26 10.47 1.11 -7.05
N TYR A 27 10.33 2.42 -7.12
CA TYR A 27 10.81 3.23 -8.24
C TYR A 27 12.30 3.07 -8.47
N ASP A 28 13.11 3.22 -7.44
CA ASP A 28 14.56 3.10 -7.51
C ASP A 28 14.99 1.67 -7.87
N MET A 29 14.31 0.66 -7.35
CA MET A 29 14.55 -0.75 -7.69
C MET A 29 14.32 -1.00 -9.18
N LEU A 30 13.22 -0.53 -9.73
CA LEU A 30 12.91 -0.67 -11.16
C LEU A 30 13.95 0.03 -12.03
N ARG A 31 14.37 1.22 -11.64
CA ARG A 31 15.41 1.97 -12.35
C ARG A 31 16.74 1.23 -12.35
N ARG A 32 17.15 0.65 -11.23
CA ARG A 32 18.38 -0.15 -11.14
C ARG A 32 18.33 -1.41 -12.00
N LYS A 33 17.15 -1.99 -12.19
CA LYS A 33 16.97 -3.16 -13.08
C LYS A 33 16.84 -2.81 -14.54
N GLY A 34 17.03 -1.54 -14.91
CA GLY A 34 16.99 -1.09 -16.30
C GLY A 34 15.59 -0.86 -16.85
N VAL A 35 14.58 -0.83 -16.01
CA VAL A 35 13.22 -0.47 -16.43
C VAL A 35 13.14 1.04 -16.61
N HIS A 36 12.85 1.52 -17.82
CA HIS A 36 12.78 2.93 -18.15
C HIS A 36 11.38 3.39 -18.58
N ASN A 37 10.52 2.44 -19.01
CA ASN A 37 9.18 2.75 -19.47
C ASN A 37 8.15 2.51 -18.36
N TRP A 38 7.28 3.49 -18.14
CA TRP A 38 6.18 3.40 -17.19
C TRP A 38 6.62 3.10 -15.75
N VAL A 39 7.81 3.59 -15.36
CA VAL A 39 8.41 3.29 -14.05
C VAL A 39 7.50 3.73 -12.92
N GLU A 40 6.92 4.93 -13.04
CA GLU A 40 6.01 5.51 -12.05
C GLU A 40 4.77 4.64 -11.84
N ARG A 41 4.16 4.21 -12.93
CA ARG A 41 2.97 3.35 -12.88
C ARG A 41 3.30 1.96 -12.33
N ARG A 42 4.41 1.39 -12.73
CA ARG A 42 4.87 0.08 -12.25
C ARG A 42 5.23 0.10 -10.78
N ALA A 43 5.88 1.16 -10.32
CA ALA A 43 6.18 1.35 -8.89
C ALA A 43 4.89 1.44 -8.07
N GLY A 44 3.89 2.19 -8.54
CA GLY A 44 2.57 2.24 -7.92
C GLY A 44 1.91 0.86 -7.86
N GLY A 45 1.97 0.09 -8.93
CA GLY A 45 1.44 -1.28 -9.00
C GLY A 45 2.09 -2.22 -7.98
N ILE A 46 3.40 -2.11 -7.78
CA ILE A 46 4.13 -2.94 -6.81
C ILE A 46 3.64 -2.70 -5.40
N ILE A 47 3.44 -1.46 -4.99
CA ILE A 47 2.98 -1.15 -3.62
C ILE A 47 1.51 -1.49 -3.40
N GLU A 48 0.73 -1.67 -4.46
CA GLU A 48 -0.68 -2.07 -4.39
C GLU A 48 -0.88 -3.59 -4.32
N LEU A 49 0.12 -4.39 -4.71
CA LEU A 49 0.02 -5.85 -4.73
C LEU A 49 -0.46 -6.47 -3.40
N PRO A 50 0.02 -6.05 -2.22
CA PRO A 50 -0.46 -6.60 -0.95
C PRO A 50 -1.95 -6.40 -0.73
N TYR A 51 -2.51 -5.28 -1.17
CA TYR A 51 -3.95 -5.00 -1.07
C TYR A 51 -4.77 -5.87 -2.01
N LEU A 52 -4.27 -6.13 -3.21
CA LEU A 52 -4.91 -7.06 -4.13
C LEU A 52 -4.91 -8.48 -3.58
N SER A 53 -3.88 -8.87 -2.82
CA SER A 53 -3.82 -10.18 -2.17
C SER A 53 -4.94 -10.36 -1.15
N LEU A 54 -5.37 -9.31 -0.44
CA LEU A 54 -6.52 -9.36 0.48
C LEU A 54 -7.77 -9.85 -0.23
N ILE A 55 -8.07 -9.27 -1.38
CA ILE A 55 -9.26 -9.61 -2.16
C ILE A 55 -9.14 -11.03 -2.74
N LEU A 56 -8.00 -11.33 -3.33
CA LEU A 56 -7.78 -12.61 -4.00
C LEU A 56 -7.87 -13.78 -3.03
N VAL A 57 -7.20 -13.70 -1.88
CA VAL A 57 -7.24 -14.74 -0.87
C VAL A 57 -8.66 -14.93 -0.32
N ALA A 58 -9.38 -13.84 -0.06
CA ALA A 58 -10.77 -13.92 0.40
C ALA A 58 -11.67 -14.61 -0.63
N LEU A 59 -11.56 -14.25 -1.90
CA LEU A 59 -12.37 -14.86 -2.97
C LEU A 59 -12.03 -16.34 -3.18
N LEU A 60 -10.76 -16.70 -3.16
CA LEU A 60 -10.33 -18.10 -3.32
C LEU A 60 -10.73 -18.98 -2.13
N SER A 61 -10.97 -18.40 -0.97
CA SER A 61 -11.38 -19.12 0.24
C SER A 61 -12.88 -19.37 0.33
N LEU A 62 -13.67 -18.79 -0.58
CA LEU A 62 -15.10 -19.05 -0.66
C LEU A 62 -15.39 -20.48 -1.13
N LYS A 63 -16.31 -21.12 -0.44
CA LYS A 63 -16.89 -22.43 -0.84
C LYS A 63 -18.33 -22.22 -1.29
N GLY A 64 -18.53 -22.07 -2.59
CA GLY A 64 -19.85 -21.78 -3.16
C GLY A 64 -20.21 -20.30 -3.15
N GLU A 65 -21.50 -19.98 -3.14
CA GLU A 65 -21.96 -18.59 -3.11
C GLU A 65 -21.76 -17.95 -1.73
N PRO A 66 -21.31 -16.68 -1.68
CA PRO A 66 -21.06 -16.01 -0.41
C PRO A 66 -22.39 -15.72 0.32
N ASN A 67 -22.44 -16.00 1.62
CA ASN A 67 -23.50 -15.56 2.50
C ASN A 67 -23.37 -14.06 2.84
N ASN A 68 -24.33 -13.51 3.63
CA ASN A 68 -24.33 -12.09 3.96
C ASN A 68 -23.08 -11.65 4.74
N SER A 69 -22.61 -12.47 5.70
CA SER A 69 -21.39 -12.14 6.47
C SER A 69 -20.16 -12.12 5.58
N GLN A 70 -20.03 -13.09 4.69
CA GLN A 70 -18.94 -13.16 3.72
C GLN A 70 -18.97 -11.99 2.75
N LYS A 71 -20.14 -11.58 2.27
CA LYS A 71 -20.30 -10.40 1.41
C LYS A 71 -19.86 -9.13 2.11
N ILE A 72 -20.16 -8.95 3.39
CA ILE A 72 -19.72 -7.78 4.17
C ILE A 72 -18.20 -7.75 4.27
N ILE A 73 -17.57 -8.87 4.59
CA ILE A 73 -16.09 -8.96 4.68
C ILE A 73 -15.46 -8.65 3.33
N ILE A 74 -15.94 -9.25 2.25
CA ILE A 74 -15.42 -9.03 0.90
C ILE A 74 -15.58 -7.56 0.50
N THR A 75 -16.75 -6.97 0.75
CA THR A 75 -17.01 -5.57 0.43
C THR A 75 -16.07 -4.64 1.20
N PHE A 76 -15.81 -4.92 2.48
CA PHE A 76 -14.86 -4.17 3.29
C PHE A 76 -13.43 -4.26 2.73
N LEU A 77 -12.97 -5.46 2.37
CA LEU A 77 -11.63 -5.67 1.81
C LEU A 77 -11.47 -4.97 0.45
N ILE A 78 -12.48 -5.04 -0.41
CA ILE A 78 -12.49 -4.33 -1.69
C ILE A 78 -12.45 -2.81 -1.45
N GLY A 79 -13.23 -2.31 -0.49
CA GLY A 79 -13.22 -0.89 -0.12
C GLY A 79 -11.84 -0.42 0.34
N CYS A 80 -11.16 -1.19 1.19
CA CYS A 80 -9.79 -0.90 1.62
C CYS A 80 -8.81 -0.86 0.45
N ALA A 81 -8.90 -1.83 -0.46
CA ALA A 81 -8.04 -1.89 -1.64
C ALA A 81 -8.29 -0.70 -2.60
N VAL A 82 -9.55 -0.33 -2.82
CA VAL A 82 -9.92 0.82 -3.66
C VAL A 82 -9.40 2.13 -3.07
N VAL A 83 -9.56 2.33 -1.75
CA VAL A 83 -9.04 3.52 -1.07
C VAL A 83 -7.51 3.59 -1.16
N ALA A 84 -6.83 2.47 -0.95
CA ALA A 84 -5.37 2.39 -1.07
C ALA A 84 -4.92 2.72 -2.51
N ALA A 85 -5.56 2.14 -3.51
CA ALA A 85 -5.27 2.41 -4.91
C ALA A 85 -5.49 3.90 -5.26
N TRP A 86 -6.56 4.49 -4.77
CA TRP A 86 -6.81 5.92 -4.98
C TRP A 86 -5.73 6.79 -4.34
N CYS A 87 -5.37 6.54 -3.08
CA CYS A 87 -4.33 7.31 -2.40
C CYS A 87 -2.96 7.21 -3.09
N THR A 88 -2.64 6.07 -3.68
CA THR A 88 -1.34 5.82 -4.33
C THR A 88 -1.32 6.16 -5.82
N SER A 89 -2.47 6.19 -6.49
CA SER A 89 -2.54 6.46 -7.94
C SER A 89 -1.99 7.82 -8.33
N GLY A 90 -2.09 8.82 -7.47
CA GLY A 90 -1.55 10.16 -7.69
C GLY A 90 -0.03 10.23 -7.72
N TYR A 91 0.68 9.24 -7.19
CA TYR A 91 2.15 9.27 -7.12
C TYR A 91 2.81 9.23 -8.49
N GLN A 92 2.21 8.56 -9.47
CA GLN A 92 2.72 8.50 -10.84
C GLN A 92 2.77 9.87 -11.52
N PHE A 93 1.96 10.84 -11.07
CA PHE A 93 1.89 12.19 -11.62
C PHE A 93 2.72 13.22 -10.84
N LYS A 94 3.38 12.79 -9.76
CA LYS A 94 4.21 13.67 -8.95
C LYS A 94 5.51 14.02 -9.66
N SER A 95 6.00 15.26 -9.40
CA SER A 95 7.22 15.78 -9.98
C SER A 95 8.48 15.08 -9.46
N ALA A 96 9.58 15.27 -10.17
CA ALA A 96 10.90 14.83 -9.71
C ALA A 96 11.28 15.47 -8.36
N ASN A 97 10.91 16.73 -8.12
CA ASN A 97 11.17 17.42 -6.86
C ASN A 97 10.46 16.72 -5.68
N TRP A 98 9.21 16.30 -5.86
CA TRP A 98 8.49 15.53 -4.85
C TRP A 98 9.21 14.21 -4.53
N ARG A 99 9.66 13.50 -5.56
CA ARG A 99 10.42 12.26 -5.36
C ARG A 99 11.74 12.49 -4.60
N MET A 100 12.41 13.60 -4.88
CA MET A 100 13.63 13.97 -4.15
C MET A 100 13.36 14.27 -2.68
N GLU A 101 12.29 14.99 -2.37
CA GLU A 101 11.89 15.29 -0.99
C GLU A 101 11.61 14.00 -0.19
N ILE A 102 10.89 13.07 -0.78
CA ILE A 102 10.60 11.78 -0.12
C ILE A 102 11.89 10.95 0.02
N ARG A 103 12.76 10.98 -0.97
CA ARG A 103 14.05 10.28 -0.90
C ARG A 103 14.94 10.85 0.18
N GLU A 104 14.98 12.17 0.37
CA GLU A 104 15.69 12.80 1.47
C GLU A 104 15.17 12.33 2.83
N GLU A 105 13.87 12.28 3.01
CA GLU A 105 13.25 11.76 4.24
C GLU A 105 13.61 10.28 4.47
N LEU A 106 13.62 9.48 3.42
CA LEU A 106 14.03 8.07 3.49
C LEU A 106 15.51 7.96 3.88
N ASP A 107 16.38 8.79 3.30
CA ASP A 107 17.85 8.76 3.54
C ASP A 107 18.22 9.26 4.94
N LEU A 108 17.39 10.12 5.56
CA LEU A 108 17.59 10.55 6.94
C LEU A 108 17.45 9.39 7.95
N ARG A 109 16.52 8.48 7.68
CA ARG A 109 16.23 7.35 8.57
C ARG A 109 15.96 6.07 7.77
N PRO A 110 16.94 5.57 7.00
CA PRO A 110 16.71 4.47 6.07
C PRO A 110 16.30 3.17 6.78
N GLN A 111 16.91 2.86 7.91
CA GLN A 111 16.58 1.64 8.67
C GLN A 111 15.17 1.68 9.27
N TYR A 112 14.78 2.84 9.80
CA TYR A 112 13.44 3.03 10.35
C TYR A 112 12.36 2.83 9.29
N TRP A 113 12.49 3.48 8.14
CA TRP A 113 11.47 3.40 7.07
C TRP A 113 11.43 2.03 6.42
N LYS A 114 12.56 1.40 6.16
CA LYS A 114 12.60 0.04 5.63
C LYS A 114 11.91 -0.95 6.57
N LYS A 115 12.18 -0.86 7.86
CA LYS A 115 11.54 -1.70 8.88
C LYS A 115 10.04 -1.41 8.98
N ALA A 116 9.64 -0.15 8.99
CA ALA A 116 8.23 0.25 9.03
C ALA A 116 7.45 -0.28 7.82
N ILE A 117 8.02 -0.20 6.62
CA ILE A 117 7.44 -0.73 5.39
C ILE A 117 7.25 -2.24 5.48
N VAL A 118 8.28 -2.97 5.91
CA VAL A 118 8.23 -4.44 6.04
C VAL A 118 7.17 -4.84 7.05
N VAL A 119 7.14 -4.21 8.22
CA VAL A 119 6.14 -4.51 9.27
C VAL A 119 4.74 -4.22 8.79
N TYR A 120 4.52 -3.07 8.16
CA TYR A 120 3.20 -2.67 7.67
C TYR A 120 2.66 -3.67 6.63
N TYR A 121 3.43 -3.99 5.61
CA TYR A 121 2.99 -4.94 4.58
C TYR A 121 2.91 -6.37 5.08
N ALA A 122 3.74 -6.76 6.05
CA ALA A 122 3.60 -8.05 6.72
C ALA A 122 2.25 -8.15 7.47
N VAL A 123 1.82 -7.07 8.13
CA VAL A 123 0.50 -7.00 8.77
C VAL A 123 -0.62 -7.10 7.72
N VAL A 124 -0.51 -6.41 6.60
CA VAL A 124 -1.51 -6.49 5.50
C VAL A 124 -1.62 -7.93 5.00
N ILE A 125 -0.51 -8.59 4.74
CA ILE A 125 -0.49 -9.99 4.28
C ILE A 125 -1.05 -10.92 5.36
N ALA A 126 -0.72 -10.70 6.63
CA ALA A 126 -1.27 -11.48 7.76
C ALA A 126 -2.80 -11.34 7.84
N VAL A 127 -3.33 -10.14 7.65
CA VAL A 127 -4.78 -9.90 7.57
C VAL A 127 -5.40 -10.68 6.40
N ALA A 128 -4.74 -10.71 5.25
CA ALA A 128 -5.19 -11.48 4.09
C ALA A 128 -5.28 -12.98 4.42
N VAL A 129 -4.24 -13.52 5.05
CA VAL A 129 -4.21 -14.94 5.45
C VAL A 129 -5.31 -15.26 6.47
N VAL A 130 -5.46 -14.42 7.50
CA VAL A 130 -6.52 -14.59 8.52
C VAL A 130 -7.91 -14.53 7.89
N ALA A 131 -8.16 -13.56 7.01
CA ALA A 131 -9.42 -13.45 6.28
C ALA A 131 -9.70 -14.72 5.46
N GLY A 132 -8.70 -15.26 4.78
CA GLY A 132 -8.81 -16.50 4.03
C GLY A 132 -9.12 -17.71 4.91
N LEU A 133 -8.51 -17.81 6.09
CA LEU A 133 -8.74 -18.90 7.04
C LEU A 133 -10.12 -18.82 7.70
N VAL A 134 -10.60 -17.62 7.98
CA VAL A 134 -11.88 -17.38 8.65
C VAL A 134 -13.07 -17.47 7.69
N MET A 135 -12.87 -17.11 6.43
CA MET A 135 -13.94 -16.98 5.42
C MET A 135 -14.84 -18.23 5.34
N PRO A 136 -14.34 -19.47 5.33
CA PRO A 136 -15.19 -20.66 5.24
C PRO A 136 -16.08 -20.89 6.47
N TYR A 137 -15.76 -20.26 7.60
CA TYR A 137 -16.46 -20.48 8.90
C TYR A 137 -17.40 -19.35 9.30
N VAL A 138 -17.47 -18.31 8.53
CA VAL A 138 -18.29 -17.11 8.84
C VAL A 138 -19.72 -17.20 8.33
#